data_7d6dc0c7d6e05bd4a2564af16b3feb9f
#
_entry.id   7d6dc0c7d6e05bd4a2564af16b3feb9f
#
_cell.length_a   1.000
_cell.length_b   1.000
_cell.length_c   1.000
_cell.angle_alpha   90.00
_cell.angle_beta   90.00
_cell.angle_gamma   90.00
#
_symmetry.space_group_name_H-M   'P 1'
#
loop_
_entity.id
_entity.type
_entity.pdbx_description
1 polymer ?
#
loop_
_entity_poly.entity_id
_entity_poly.type
_entity_poly.pdbx_seq_one_letter_code
_entity_poly.pdbx_strand_id
1 'polypeptide(L)'
;TVTYGKIYTYSYVGVIQIGKKRIEILPKLLNPELNRSINTLSKEEREQLVKNARKNLFSLLSFAGIIPYYKSGISQYGKEQDFFEFLIALFLTDLETVMGHHFHHEYISQSEDLPHLKGKLNFQQQVEKLPSQLHTFSCTYDEFSIDNPLNRLIKATLKRIQELCKNEDNKKRAFNFYSLMHEIQDEVILPSYGMKLHFNRLNEIFKGIVEFCFMILFGSTYSVEEGPQSYYALIFDMNLVFEKYITKLLRHSLQEYTFHYQEGIHLASDYHLDFEYVRNRKRLIPDIIVREQEVSIAIIDTKYKLDLSRGYISN
;
A
#
# COMPACT_ATOMS: atom_id res chain seq x y z
N THR A 1 13.25 4.25 17.58
CA THR A 1 13.53 4.58 19.00
C THR A 1 14.43 5.80 19.06
N VAL A 2 14.10 6.77 19.89
CA VAL A 2 14.92 7.97 20.12
C VAL A 2 15.58 7.82 21.48
N THR A 3 16.90 7.89 21.53
CA THR A 3 17.66 7.81 22.78
C THR A 3 18.81 8.82 22.73
N TYR A 4 18.88 9.75 23.70
CA TYR A 4 19.97 10.74 23.84
C TYR A 4 20.28 11.51 22.52
N GLY A 5 19.25 11.98 21.80
CA GLY A 5 19.44 12.75 20.57
C GLY A 5 19.81 11.93 19.33
N LYS A 6 19.77 10.58 19.41
CA LYS A 6 19.98 9.68 18.30
C LYS A 6 18.68 8.98 17.91
N ILE A 7 18.45 8.84 16.61
CA ILE A 7 17.30 8.12 16.05
C ILE A 7 17.82 6.76 15.55
N TYR A 8 17.23 5.69 16.06
CA TYR A 8 17.53 4.32 15.59
C TYR A 8 16.39 3.83 14.69
N THR A 9 16.70 3.52 13.46
CA THR A 9 15.72 3.09 12.43
C THR A 9 15.62 1.57 12.29
N TYR A 10 16.55 0.81 12.88
CA TYR A 10 16.63 -0.66 12.77
C TYR A 10 16.53 -1.16 11.32
N SER A 11 15.48 -1.93 11.01
CA SER A 11 15.17 -2.45 9.66
C SER A 11 14.17 -1.59 8.88
N TYR A 12 13.73 -0.45 9.43
CA TYR A 12 12.73 0.38 8.78
C TYR A 12 13.33 1.38 7.81
N VAL A 13 12.70 1.49 6.64
CA VAL A 13 13.02 2.46 5.58
C VAL A 13 11.76 3.21 5.15
N GLY A 14 11.91 4.36 4.51
CA GLY A 14 10.77 5.13 4.01
C GLY A 14 10.89 6.61 4.30
N VAL A 15 9.75 7.27 4.49
CA VAL A 15 9.65 8.72 4.64
C VAL A 15 8.81 9.10 5.84
N ILE A 16 9.29 10.06 6.62
CA ILE A 16 8.55 10.69 7.71
C ILE A 16 8.46 12.18 7.41
N GLN A 17 7.26 12.72 7.40
CA GLN A 17 7.02 14.15 7.24
C GLN A 17 6.40 14.72 8.52
N ILE A 18 7.00 15.78 9.06
CA ILE A 18 6.55 16.51 10.24
C ILE A 18 6.41 17.97 9.84
N GLY A 19 5.17 18.42 9.65
CA GLY A 19 4.90 19.75 9.10
C GLY A 19 5.59 19.92 7.72
N LYS A 20 6.48 20.92 7.61
CA LYS A 20 7.24 21.17 6.36
C LYS A 20 8.54 20.37 6.24
N LYS A 21 8.98 19.70 7.30
CA LYS A 21 10.23 18.91 7.27
C LYS A 21 9.94 17.48 6.86
N ARG A 22 10.80 16.92 5.99
CA ARG A 22 10.74 15.53 5.55
C ARG A 22 12.07 14.85 5.84
N ILE A 23 12.00 13.68 6.44
CA ILE A 23 13.15 12.81 6.73
C ILE A 23 12.97 11.56 5.88
N GLU A 24 13.97 11.23 5.10
CA GLU A 24 14.02 10.02 4.30
C GLU A 24 14.98 9.04 4.95
N ILE A 25 14.51 7.81 5.14
CA ILE A 25 15.28 6.70 5.70
C ILE A 25 15.54 5.72 4.57
N LEU A 26 16.77 5.67 4.11
CA LEU A 26 17.18 4.82 3.01
C LEU A 26 17.64 3.45 3.50
N PRO A 27 17.53 2.40 2.65
CA PRO A 27 18.05 1.08 2.98
C PRO A 27 19.56 1.14 3.16
N LYS A 28 20.05 0.22 3.98
CA LYS A 28 21.51 0.03 4.13
C LYS A 28 22.11 -0.31 2.76
N LEU A 29 23.20 0.36 2.43
CA LEU A 29 23.91 0.07 1.19
C LEU A 29 24.52 -1.34 1.26
N LEU A 30 24.50 -2.04 0.13
CA LEU A 30 25.07 -3.39 0.02
C LEU A 30 26.58 -3.44 0.30
N ASN A 31 27.28 -2.29 0.18
CA ASN A 31 28.71 -2.20 0.46
C ASN A 31 28.97 -1.60 1.86
N PRO A 32 29.43 -2.39 2.83
CA PRO A 32 29.72 -1.94 4.19
C PRO A 32 30.81 -0.85 4.26
N GLU A 33 31.77 -0.85 3.33
CA GLU A 33 32.85 0.15 3.28
C GLU A 33 32.30 1.53 2.91
N LEU A 34 31.38 1.60 1.96
CA LEU A 34 30.67 2.82 1.59
C LEU A 34 29.85 3.39 2.76
N ASN A 35 29.24 2.54 3.58
CA ASN A 35 28.50 2.98 4.77
C ASN A 35 29.41 3.59 5.84
N ARG A 36 30.66 3.13 5.95
CA ARG A 36 31.66 3.68 6.88
C ARG A 36 32.27 4.99 6.37
N SER A 37 32.43 5.11 5.06
CA SER A 37 33.14 6.22 4.40
C SER A 37 32.21 7.35 3.92
N ILE A 38 30.92 7.30 4.22
CA ILE A 38 29.93 8.24 3.65
C ILE A 38 30.24 9.72 3.95
N ASN A 39 30.92 9.98 5.09
CA ASN A 39 31.33 11.33 5.49
C ASN A 39 32.56 11.86 4.72
N THR A 40 33.32 10.98 4.09
CA THR A 40 34.53 11.33 3.32
C THR A 40 34.26 11.49 1.83
N LEU A 41 33.05 11.13 1.37
CA LEU A 41 32.68 11.22 -0.04
C LEU A 41 32.39 12.67 -0.45
N SER A 42 32.66 12.97 -1.71
CA SER A 42 32.25 14.23 -2.34
C SER A 42 30.75 14.40 -2.36
N LYS A 43 30.26 15.60 -2.63
CA LYS A 43 28.82 15.89 -2.70
C LYS A 43 28.17 15.09 -3.84
N GLU A 44 28.84 15.04 -5.00
CA GLU A 44 28.35 14.33 -6.19
C GLU A 44 28.26 12.82 -5.94
N GLU A 45 29.28 12.24 -5.30
CA GLU A 45 29.27 10.80 -4.95
C GLU A 45 28.15 10.46 -3.97
N ARG A 46 27.89 11.30 -2.97
CA ARG A 46 26.77 11.12 -2.04
C ARG A 46 25.42 11.19 -2.76
N GLU A 47 25.21 12.17 -3.63
CA GLU A 47 24.00 12.31 -4.42
C GLU A 47 23.75 11.07 -5.29
N GLN A 48 24.80 10.55 -5.93
CA GLN A 48 24.70 9.33 -6.73
C GLN A 48 24.38 8.09 -5.89
N LEU A 49 24.98 7.97 -4.69
CA LEU A 49 24.66 6.88 -3.76
C LEU A 49 23.22 6.93 -3.29
N VAL A 50 22.73 8.10 -2.90
CA VAL A 50 21.34 8.31 -2.49
C VAL A 50 20.40 7.94 -3.64
N LYS A 51 20.69 8.38 -4.86
CA LYS A 51 19.92 8.04 -6.06
C LYS A 51 19.85 6.53 -6.29
N ASN A 52 21.00 5.85 -6.18
CA ASN A 52 21.06 4.39 -6.34
C ASN A 52 20.30 3.67 -5.22
N ALA A 53 20.42 4.13 -3.96
CA ALA A 53 19.70 3.55 -2.83
C ALA A 53 18.18 3.67 -2.99
N ARG A 54 17.70 4.82 -3.46
CA ARG A 54 16.28 5.04 -3.78
C ARG A 54 15.81 4.11 -4.90
N LYS A 55 16.57 4.03 -5.99
CA LYS A 55 16.25 3.14 -7.12
C LYS A 55 16.15 1.68 -6.68
N ASN A 56 17.12 1.24 -5.87
CA ASN A 56 17.12 -0.12 -5.33
C ASN A 56 15.94 -0.38 -4.41
N LEU A 57 15.60 0.59 -3.53
CA LEU A 57 14.42 0.49 -2.66
C LEU A 57 13.15 0.36 -3.48
N PHE A 58 12.96 1.21 -4.48
CA PHE A 58 11.81 1.13 -5.38
C PHE A 58 11.71 -0.23 -6.08
N SER A 59 12.83 -0.73 -6.62
CA SER A 59 12.87 -2.03 -7.30
C SER A 59 12.52 -3.18 -6.34
N LEU A 60 13.03 -3.15 -5.11
CA LEU A 60 12.71 -4.14 -4.09
C LEU A 60 11.24 -4.11 -3.70
N LEU A 61 10.69 -2.95 -3.39
CA LEU A 61 9.29 -2.78 -3.00
C LEU A 61 8.32 -3.19 -4.12
N SER A 62 8.64 -2.80 -5.35
CA SER A 62 7.84 -3.13 -6.54
C SER A 62 7.91 -4.62 -6.85
N PHE A 63 9.11 -5.22 -6.87
CA PHE A 63 9.26 -6.67 -7.10
C PHE A 63 8.62 -7.48 -5.97
N ALA A 64 8.74 -7.07 -4.71
CA ALA A 64 8.09 -7.72 -3.58
C ALA A 64 6.54 -7.60 -3.61
N GLY A 65 5.99 -6.72 -4.46
CA GLY A 65 4.55 -6.47 -4.56
C GLY A 65 3.99 -5.69 -3.36
N ILE A 66 4.82 -4.85 -2.74
CA ILE A 66 4.43 -3.97 -1.62
C ILE A 66 3.89 -2.64 -2.15
N ILE A 67 4.45 -2.19 -3.26
CA ILE A 67 3.91 -1.09 -4.07
C ILE A 67 3.52 -1.64 -5.44
N PRO A 68 2.54 -1.02 -6.12
CA PRO A 68 2.16 -1.43 -7.47
C PRO A 68 3.36 -1.48 -8.42
N TYR A 69 3.38 -2.49 -9.30
CA TYR A 69 4.50 -2.68 -10.23
C TYR A 69 4.36 -1.77 -11.46
N TYR A 70 5.29 -0.85 -11.63
CA TYR A 70 5.34 0.07 -12.77
C TYR A 70 6.54 -0.27 -13.66
N LYS A 71 6.30 -0.84 -14.84
CA LYS A 71 7.36 -1.14 -15.83
C LYS A 71 8.13 0.10 -16.27
N SER A 72 7.45 1.25 -16.39
CA SER A 72 8.04 2.52 -16.80
C SER A 72 8.73 3.29 -15.66
N GLY A 73 8.42 2.95 -14.40
CA GLY A 73 8.87 3.73 -13.25
C GLY A 73 10.37 3.74 -13.04
N ILE A 74 11.05 2.62 -13.27
CA ILE A 74 12.50 2.50 -13.04
C ILE A 74 13.31 3.40 -13.98
N SER A 75 12.89 3.57 -15.23
CA SER A 75 13.56 4.42 -16.21
C SER A 75 13.33 5.91 -15.98
N GLN A 76 12.22 6.28 -15.36
CA GLN A 76 11.88 7.67 -15.05
C GLN A 76 12.50 8.16 -13.73
N TYR A 77 13.04 7.26 -12.90
CA TYR A 77 13.66 7.58 -11.63
C TYR A 77 14.99 8.36 -11.86
N GLY A 78 14.91 9.63 -12.00
CA GLY A 78 16.10 10.46 -12.23
C GLY A 78 15.82 11.95 -12.23
N LYS A 79 14.52 12.30 -12.37
CA LYS A 79 14.08 13.69 -12.37
C LYS A 79 13.69 14.18 -10.97
N GLU A 80 13.27 13.26 -10.10
CA GLU A 80 12.79 13.57 -8.75
C GLU A 80 13.91 13.38 -7.72
N GLN A 81 14.05 14.33 -6.82
CA GLN A 81 15.07 14.30 -5.77
C GLN A 81 14.65 13.54 -4.51
N ASP A 82 13.34 13.25 -4.36
CA ASP A 82 12.73 12.69 -3.15
C ASP A 82 11.95 11.43 -3.51
N PHE A 83 12.17 10.34 -2.75
CA PHE A 83 11.49 9.05 -2.98
C PHE A 83 9.96 9.16 -2.93
N PHE A 84 9.43 9.95 -2.00
CA PHE A 84 7.99 10.14 -1.86
C PHE A 84 7.38 10.91 -3.03
N GLU A 85 8.05 11.98 -3.49
CA GLU A 85 7.62 12.73 -4.68
C GLU A 85 7.63 11.85 -5.93
N PHE A 86 8.61 10.95 -6.03
CA PHE A 86 8.64 9.98 -7.11
C PHE A 86 7.45 9.02 -7.08
N LEU A 87 7.08 8.49 -5.89
CA LEU A 87 5.88 7.65 -5.75
C LEU A 87 4.61 8.41 -6.15
N ILE A 88 4.49 9.68 -5.75
CA ILE A 88 3.37 10.53 -6.17
C ILE A 88 3.36 10.72 -7.69
N ALA A 89 4.50 10.99 -8.31
CA ALA A 89 4.59 11.15 -9.77
C ALA A 89 4.16 9.88 -10.52
N LEU A 90 4.53 8.70 -10.01
CA LEU A 90 4.08 7.41 -10.57
C LEU A 90 2.57 7.24 -10.46
N PHE A 91 2.01 7.50 -9.28
CA PHE A 91 0.57 7.45 -9.08
C PHE A 91 -0.20 8.37 -10.03
N LEU A 92 0.26 9.61 -10.17
CA LEU A 92 -0.38 10.56 -11.09
C LEU A 92 -0.26 10.12 -12.55
N THR A 93 0.86 9.54 -12.95
CA THR A 93 1.05 9.01 -14.31
C THR A 93 0.15 7.80 -14.59
N ASP A 94 0.00 6.92 -13.59
CA ASP A 94 -0.89 5.77 -13.69
C ASP A 94 -2.36 6.21 -13.75
N LEU A 95 -2.71 7.18 -12.92
CA LEU A 95 -4.03 7.80 -12.91
C LEU A 95 -4.35 8.44 -14.27
N GLU A 96 -3.40 9.18 -14.87
CA GLU A 96 -3.51 9.73 -16.23
C GLU A 96 -3.76 8.64 -17.26
N THR A 97 -3.06 7.52 -17.15
CA THR A 97 -3.18 6.41 -18.10
C THR A 97 -4.53 5.71 -17.98
N VAL A 98 -4.98 5.44 -16.74
CA VAL A 98 -6.20 4.67 -16.49
C VAL A 98 -7.46 5.52 -16.67
N MET A 99 -7.42 6.78 -16.22
CA MET A 99 -8.55 7.72 -16.32
C MET A 99 -8.53 8.56 -17.59
N GLY A 100 -7.52 8.43 -18.44
CA GLY A 100 -7.10 9.27 -19.56
C GLY A 100 -8.17 9.92 -20.43
N HIS A 101 -9.39 9.40 -20.44
CA HIS A 101 -10.52 10.01 -21.14
C HIS A 101 -11.84 9.97 -20.39
N HIS A 102 -12.02 9.10 -19.39
CA HIS A 102 -13.30 8.95 -18.69
C HIS A 102 -13.12 8.51 -17.23
N PHE A 103 -13.86 9.17 -16.33
CA PHE A 103 -14.01 8.69 -14.96
C PHE A 103 -14.74 7.35 -14.93
N HIS A 104 -14.44 6.55 -13.91
CA HIS A 104 -15.20 5.32 -13.69
C HIS A 104 -16.67 5.66 -13.36
N HIS A 105 -17.58 4.99 -14.06
CA HIS A 105 -19.01 5.09 -13.77
C HIS A 105 -19.50 3.77 -13.20
N GLU A 106 -20.39 3.86 -12.24
CA GLU A 106 -21.01 2.71 -11.60
C GLU A 106 -22.51 2.95 -11.42
N TYR A 107 -23.31 1.88 -11.47
CA TYR A 107 -24.71 1.97 -11.13
C TYR A 107 -24.85 2.02 -9.62
N ILE A 108 -25.33 3.16 -9.11
CA ILE A 108 -25.55 3.41 -7.69
C ILE A 108 -27.05 3.39 -7.42
N SER A 109 -27.48 2.53 -6.51
CA SER A 109 -28.88 2.46 -6.11
C SER A 109 -29.24 3.69 -5.28
N GLN A 110 -30.18 4.47 -5.79
CA GLN A 110 -30.72 5.68 -5.15
C GLN A 110 -32.11 5.38 -4.59
N SER A 111 -32.40 5.91 -3.40
CA SER A 111 -33.74 5.85 -2.80
C SER A 111 -34.16 7.25 -2.40
N GLU A 112 -35.16 7.79 -3.08
CA GLU A 112 -35.66 9.14 -2.83
C GLU A 112 -37.14 9.29 -3.16
N ASP A 113 -37.71 10.38 -2.66
CA ASP A 113 -39.11 10.76 -2.93
C ASP A 113 -39.17 11.67 -4.16
N LEU A 114 -39.79 11.17 -5.22
CA LEU A 114 -39.93 11.86 -6.50
C LEU A 114 -41.38 12.21 -6.81
N PRO A 115 -41.64 13.32 -7.56
CA PRO A 115 -42.99 13.67 -7.99
C PRO A 115 -43.54 12.73 -9.08
N HIS A 116 -42.72 11.85 -9.62
CA HIS A 116 -43.11 10.83 -10.60
C HIS A 116 -42.40 9.50 -10.29
N LEU A 117 -42.99 8.42 -10.74
CA LEU A 117 -42.46 7.07 -10.53
C LEU A 117 -41.18 6.88 -11.38
N LYS A 118 -40.07 6.52 -10.71
CA LYS A 118 -38.78 6.17 -11.35
C LYS A 118 -38.27 4.86 -10.74
N GLY A 119 -37.99 3.86 -11.55
CA GLY A 119 -37.56 2.54 -11.08
C GLY A 119 -38.63 1.77 -10.33
N LYS A 120 -38.35 1.32 -9.12
CA LYS A 120 -39.22 0.52 -8.27
C LYS A 120 -39.84 1.39 -7.18
N LEU A 121 -41.15 1.25 -6.97
CA LEU A 121 -41.82 1.88 -5.82
C LEU A 121 -41.49 1.10 -4.54
N ASN A 122 -41.03 1.80 -3.52
CA ASN A 122 -40.86 1.25 -2.19
C ASN A 122 -42.18 1.31 -1.44
N PHE A 123 -42.97 0.24 -1.53
CA PHE A 123 -44.30 0.18 -0.94
C PHE A 123 -44.29 0.40 0.57
N GLN A 124 -43.27 -0.10 1.28
CA GLN A 124 -43.21 0.07 2.75
C GLN A 124 -43.08 1.55 3.11
N GLN A 125 -42.14 2.26 2.51
CA GLN A 125 -41.99 3.69 2.75
C GLN A 125 -43.16 4.52 2.23
N GLN A 126 -43.79 4.08 1.12
CA GLN A 126 -44.92 4.77 0.55
C GLN A 126 -46.16 4.72 1.48
N VAL A 127 -46.41 3.58 2.11
CA VAL A 127 -47.56 3.40 3.04
C VAL A 127 -47.34 4.17 4.35
N GLU A 128 -46.11 4.35 4.78
CA GLU A 128 -45.75 5.09 6.00
C GLU A 128 -45.83 6.62 5.83
N LYS A 129 -46.06 7.12 4.61
CA LYS A 129 -46.14 8.56 4.33
C LYS A 129 -47.37 9.23 4.94
N LEU A 130 -47.13 10.45 5.41
CA LEU A 130 -48.20 11.33 5.86
C LEU A 130 -49.07 11.78 4.66
N PRO A 131 -50.36 12.11 4.88
CA PRO A 131 -51.27 12.58 3.83
C PRO A 131 -50.72 13.77 3.01
N SER A 132 -49.95 14.64 3.65
CA SER A 132 -49.27 15.78 2.99
C SER A 132 -48.15 15.40 2.02
N GLN A 133 -47.64 14.16 2.11
CA GLN A 133 -46.54 13.65 1.31
C GLN A 133 -46.98 12.68 0.20
N LEU A 134 -48.25 12.39 0.08
CA LEU A 134 -48.82 11.44 -0.89
C LEU A 134 -48.66 11.91 -2.36
N HIS A 135 -48.27 13.14 -2.59
CA HIS A 135 -47.98 13.67 -3.94
C HIS A 135 -46.63 13.23 -4.48
N THR A 136 -45.81 12.54 -3.67
CA THR A 136 -44.51 11.97 -4.07
C THR A 136 -44.49 10.47 -3.95
N PHE A 137 -43.67 9.82 -4.78
CA PHE A 137 -43.48 8.37 -4.80
C PHE A 137 -42.12 8.05 -4.18
N SER A 138 -42.08 7.14 -3.21
CA SER A 138 -40.82 6.61 -2.67
C SER A 138 -40.24 5.62 -3.65
N CYS A 139 -39.25 6.07 -4.43
CA CYS A 139 -38.65 5.34 -5.54
C CYS A 139 -37.29 4.79 -5.18
N THR A 140 -37.00 3.57 -5.63
CA THR A 140 -35.63 3.00 -5.65
C THR A 140 -35.28 2.72 -7.11
N TYR A 141 -34.14 3.30 -7.58
CA TYR A 141 -33.68 3.14 -8.95
C TYR A 141 -32.15 3.18 -8.99
N ASP A 142 -31.59 2.58 -10.03
CA ASP A 142 -30.14 2.61 -10.25
C ASP A 142 -29.78 3.77 -11.17
N GLU A 143 -28.81 4.57 -10.75
CA GLU A 143 -28.31 5.71 -11.51
C GLU A 143 -26.86 5.46 -11.92
N PHE A 144 -26.57 5.64 -13.20
CA PHE A 144 -25.21 5.52 -13.74
C PHE A 144 -24.43 6.80 -13.40
N SER A 145 -23.63 6.72 -12.34
CA SER A 145 -23.01 7.90 -11.70
C SER A 145 -21.50 7.84 -11.70
N ILE A 146 -20.86 8.99 -11.87
CA ILE A 146 -19.43 9.17 -11.58
C ILE A 146 -19.17 9.33 -10.08
N ASP A 147 -20.18 9.73 -9.30
CA ASP A 147 -20.06 9.88 -7.86
C ASP A 147 -20.24 8.51 -7.18
N ASN A 148 -19.18 7.72 -7.20
CA ASN A 148 -19.11 6.36 -6.68
C ASN A 148 -17.94 6.21 -5.68
N PRO A 149 -17.91 5.14 -4.87
CA PRO A 149 -16.88 4.94 -3.85
C PRO A 149 -15.45 4.98 -4.39
N LEU A 150 -15.20 4.43 -5.58
CA LEU A 150 -13.88 4.43 -6.21
C LEU A 150 -13.39 5.85 -6.50
N ASN A 151 -14.21 6.64 -7.16
CA ASN A 151 -13.84 8.01 -7.52
C ASN A 151 -13.74 8.93 -6.29
N ARG A 152 -14.57 8.74 -5.25
CA ARG A 152 -14.45 9.46 -3.98
C ARG A 152 -13.12 9.14 -3.27
N LEU A 153 -12.69 7.88 -3.28
CA LEU A 153 -11.37 7.47 -2.75
C LEU A 153 -10.23 8.19 -3.49
N ILE A 154 -10.26 8.21 -4.82
CA ILE A 154 -9.25 8.88 -5.65
C ILE A 154 -9.25 10.39 -5.35
N LYS A 155 -10.43 11.02 -5.29
CA LYS A 155 -10.56 12.45 -4.97
C LYS A 155 -9.96 12.81 -3.61
N ALA A 156 -10.26 12.04 -2.58
CA ALA A 156 -9.70 12.22 -1.24
C ALA A 156 -8.16 12.07 -1.26
N THR A 157 -7.64 11.12 -2.02
CA THR A 157 -6.19 10.91 -2.19
C THR A 157 -5.53 12.09 -2.88
N LEU A 158 -6.13 12.62 -3.94
CA LEU A 158 -5.61 13.80 -4.64
C LEU A 158 -5.57 15.03 -3.72
N LYS A 159 -6.58 15.22 -2.87
CA LYS A 159 -6.59 16.26 -1.85
C LYS A 159 -5.43 16.07 -0.86
N ARG A 160 -5.23 14.84 -0.38
CA ARG A 160 -4.13 14.52 0.53
C ARG A 160 -2.76 14.73 -0.10
N ILE A 161 -2.58 14.39 -1.37
CA ILE A 161 -1.35 14.63 -2.12
C ILE A 161 -1.02 16.14 -2.17
N GLN A 162 -2.00 17.01 -2.42
CA GLN A 162 -1.78 18.46 -2.45
C GLN A 162 -1.24 19.00 -1.11
N GLU A 163 -1.65 18.39 0.02
CA GLU A 163 -1.16 18.77 1.35
C GLU A 163 0.28 18.25 1.62
N LEU A 164 0.59 17.04 1.15
CA LEU A 164 1.85 16.36 1.43
C LEU A 164 2.95 16.72 0.43
N CYS A 165 2.59 17.04 -0.81
CA CYS A 165 3.51 17.23 -1.92
C CYS A 165 4.32 18.52 -1.76
N LYS A 166 5.62 18.45 -2.07
CA LYS A 166 6.52 19.61 -2.14
C LYS A 166 6.90 19.97 -3.56
N ASN A 167 6.84 19.00 -4.47
CA ASN A 167 7.11 19.22 -5.88
C ASN A 167 5.92 19.95 -6.52
N GLU A 168 6.17 21.13 -7.07
CA GLU A 168 5.12 21.99 -7.64
C GLU A 168 4.46 21.38 -8.89
N ASP A 169 5.19 20.61 -9.69
CA ASP A 169 4.63 19.93 -10.87
C ASP A 169 3.64 18.82 -10.44
N ASN A 170 4.04 17.99 -9.47
CA ASN A 170 3.15 16.98 -8.90
C ASN A 170 1.92 17.60 -8.27
N LYS A 171 2.11 18.69 -7.52
CA LYS A 171 1.02 19.40 -6.87
C LYS A 171 0.03 19.98 -7.88
N LYS A 172 0.54 20.57 -8.96
CA LYS A 172 -0.26 21.10 -10.06
C LYS A 172 -1.04 20.00 -10.78
N ARG A 173 -0.40 18.85 -11.07
CA ARG A 173 -1.07 17.70 -11.68
C ARG A 173 -2.20 17.18 -10.78
N ALA A 174 -1.91 16.99 -9.47
CA ALA A 174 -2.92 16.55 -8.50
C ALA A 174 -4.11 17.54 -8.40
N PHE A 175 -3.82 18.85 -8.41
CA PHE A 175 -4.85 19.89 -8.39
C PHE A 175 -5.72 19.86 -9.67
N ASN A 176 -5.11 19.66 -10.83
CA ASN A 176 -5.85 19.58 -12.10
C ASN A 176 -6.84 18.40 -12.07
N PHE A 177 -6.38 17.20 -11.64
CA PHE A 177 -7.28 16.04 -11.49
C PHE A 177 -8.38 16.28 -10.46
N TYR A 178 -8.02 16.83 -9.31
CA TYR A 178 -9.00 17.16 -8.26
C TYR A 178 -10.09 18.11 -8.78
N SER A 179 -9.70 19.12 -9.57
CA SER A 179 -10.63 20.10 -10.14
C SER A 179 -11.59 19.48 -11.15
N LEU A 180 -11.16 18.49 -11.92
CA LEU A 180 -12.03 17.75 -12.84
C LEU A 180 -13.09 16.89 -12.11
N MET A 181 -12.87 16.60 -10.83
CA MET A 181 -13.76 15.78 -10.01
C MET A 181 -14.80 16.59 -9.22
N HIS A 182 -15.21 17.75 -9.72
CA HIS A 182 -16.13 18.67 -9.00
C HIS A 182 -17.52 18.08 -8.75
N GLU A 183 -18.02 17.19 -9.61
CA GLU A 183 -19.32 16.51 -9.45
C GLU A 183 -19.27 15.35 -8.42
N ILE A 184 -18.07 14.93 -8.00
CA ILE A 184 -17.88 13.85 -7.04
C ILE A 184 -17.88 14.45 -5.64
N GLN A 185 -18.62 13.87 -4.72
CA GLN A 185 -18.69 14.33 -3.32
C GLN A 185 -17.37 14.09 -2.58
N ASP A 186 -17.04 15.00 -1.67
CA ASP A 186 -15.95 14.81 -0.72
C ASP A 186 -16.41 13.84 0.38
N GLU A 187 -15.64 12.80 0.62
CA GLU A 187 -15.93 11.80 1.66
C GLU A 187 -14.69 11.59 2.55
N VAL A 188 -14.94 11.40 3.85
CA VAL A 188 -13.90 10.99 4.79
C VAL A 188 -13.63 9.51 4.60
N ILE A 189 -12.42 9.20 4.16
CA ILE A 189 -11.99 7.82 3.92
C ILE A 189 -11.44 7.23 5.21
N LEU A 190 -11.99 6.09 5.64
CA LEU A 190 -11.52 5.29 6.76
C LEU A 190 -10.78 4.04 6.27
N PRO A 191 -9.93 3.39 7.10
CA PRO A 191 -9.25 2.14 6.70
C PRO A 191 -10.20 1.03 6.24
N SER A 192 -11.42 0.99 6.77
CA SER A 192 -12.46 0.04 6.37
C SER A 192 -13.14 0.35 5.02
N TYR A 193 -12.80 1.48 4.40
CA TYR A 193 -13.43 1.93 3.16
C TYR A 193 -13.31 0.93 2.01
N GLY A 194 -12.27 0.11 2.03
CA GLY A 194 -12.07 -0.96 1.05
C GLY A 194 -13.25 -1.94 0.94
N MET A 195 -14.04 -2.09 2.01
CA MET A 195 -15.24 -2.94 1.99
C MET A 195 -16.39 -2.39 1.12
N LYS A 196 -16.37 -1.09 0.80
CA LYS A 196 -17.30 -0.44 -0.14
C LYS A 196 -16.93 -0.64 -1.60
N LEU A 197 -15.69 -1.10 -1.89
CA LEU A 197 -15.17 -1.24 -3.23
C LEU A 197 -15.44 -2.65 -3.75
N HIS A 198 -16.17 -2.74 -4.84
CA HIS A 198 -16.44 -4.00 -5.52
C HIS A 198 -15.72 -4.04 -6.86
N PHE A 199 -14.75 -4.94 -6.98
CA PHE A 199 -14.01 -5.11 -8.22
C PHE A 199 -14.70 -6.13 -9.12
N ASN A 200 -14.84 -5.75 -10.37
CA ASN A 200 -15.32 -6.57 -11.45
C ASN A 200 -14.37 -6.45 -12.66
N ARG A 201 -14.67 -7.14 -13.74
CA ARG A 201 -13.84 -7.15 -14.95
C ARG A 201 -13.62 -5.75 -15.56
N LEU A 202 -14.53 -4.80 -15.35
CA LEU A 202 -14.47 -3.46 -15.94
C LEU A 202 -13.59 -2.49 -15.14
N ASN A 203 -13.54 -2.65 -13.82
CA ASN A 203 -12.81 -1.76 -12.93
C ASN A 203 -11.55 -2.40 -12.30
N GLU A 204 -11.20 -3.62 -12.72
CA GLU A 204 -10.01 -4.32 -12.21
C GLU A 204 -8.70 -3.55 -12.44
N ILE A 205 -8.63 -2.75 -13.52
CA ILE A 205 -7.49 -1.88 -13.84
C ILE A 205 -7.20 -0.85 -12.76
N PHE A 206 -8.19 -0.50 -11.93
CA PHE A 206 -8.03 0.45 -10.82
C PHE A 206 -7.44 -0.17 -9.55
N LYS A 207 -7.24 -1.49 -9.47
CA LYS A 207 -6.71 -2.13 -8.24
C LYS A 207 -5.40 -1.52 -7.77
N GLY A 208 -4.44 -1.34 -8.67
CA GLY A 208 -3.15 -0.71 -8.35
C GLY A 208 -3.31 0.73 -7.86
N ILE A 209 -4.22 1.50 -8.47
CA ILE A 209 -4.55 2.87 -8.03
C ILE A 209 -5.14 2.85 -6.62
N VAL A 210 -6.07 1.94 -6.33
CA VAL A 210 -6.71 1.80 -5.01
C VAL A 210 -5.68 1.44 -3.94
N GLU A 211 -4.80 0.47 -4.20
CA GLU A 211 -3.71 0.12 -3.29
C GLU A 211 -2.82 1.33 -2.98
N PHE A 212 -2.51 2.12 -4.00
CA PHE A 212 -1.75 3.35 -3.83
C PHE A 212 -2.51 4.43 -3.04
N CYS A 213 -3.81 4.57 -3.28
CA CYS A 213 -4.67 5.48 -2.51
C CYS A 213 -4.62 5.15 -1.01
N PHE A 214 -4.80 3.88 -0.64
CA PHE A 214 -4.71 3.47 0.75
C PHE A 214 -3.32 3.72 1.34
N MET A 215 -2.26 3.48 0.57
CA MET A 215 -0.89 3.77 0.99
C MET A 215 -0.67 5.27 1.26
N ILE A 216 -1.18 6.15 0.40
CA ILE A 216 -1.05 7.62 0.58
C ILE A 216 -1.91 8.13 1.72
N LEU A 217 -3.15 7.65 1.86
CA LEU A 217 -4.07 8.14 2.88
C LEU A 217 -3.68 7.71 4.29
N PHE A 218 -3.25 6.46 4.44
CA PHE A 218 -3.01 5.86 5.76
C PHE A 218 -1.53 5.62 6.06
N GLY A 219 -0.66 5.75 5.07
CA GLY A 219 0.77 5.47 5.24
C GLY A 219 1.03 3.99 5.53
N SER A 220 2.12 3.73 6.23
CA SER A 220 2.33 2.45 6.90
C SER A 220 1.54 2.46 8.22
N THR A 221 1.13 1.30 8.70
CA THR A 221 0.27 1.00 9.87
C THR A 221 0.55 1.79 11.18
N TYR A 222 1.51 2.71 11.17
CA TYR A 222 1.95 3.53 12.31
C TYR A 222 1.61 5.01 12.16
N SER A 223 0.47 5.38 11.56
CA SER A 223 -0.03 6.75 11.67
C SER A 223 -0.59 6.95 13.09
N VAL A 224 0.23 7.47 13.96
CA VAL A 224 -0.22 7.89 15.31
C VAL A 224 -0.72 9.32 15.17
N GLU A 225 -2.02 9.52 15.26
CA GLU A 225 -2.68 10.84 15.24
C GLU A 225 -2.74 11.49 16.63
N GLU A 226 -1.71 11.35 17.44
CA GLU A 226 -1.67 11.99 18.75
C GLU A 226 -0.69 13.16 18.75
N GLY A 227 -1.23 14.39 18.70
CA GLY A 227 -0.47 15.62 18.91
C GLY A 227 -0.89 16.81 18.04
N PRO A 228 -0.50 18.04 18.44
CA PRO A 228 -0.89 19.28 17.74
C PRO A 228 -0.19 19.49 16.38
N GLN A 229 0.72 18.61 15.98
CA GLN A 229 1.39 18.68 14.67
C GLN A 229 1.00 17.47 13.83
N SER A 230 0.42 17.73 12.67
CA SER A 230 0.15 16.68 11.68
C SER A 230 1.47 16.07 11.19
N TYR A 231 1.64 14.78 11.37
CA TYR A 231 2.74 14.06 10.77
C TYR A 231 2.22 12.94 9.88
N TYR A 232 3.01 12.60 8.90
CA TYR A 232 2.75 11.52 7.95
C TYR A 232 3.97 10.62 7.90
N ALA A 233 3.77 9.31 7.95
CA ALA A 233 4.84 8.33 7.86
C ALA A 233 4.48 7.24 6.85
N LEU A 234 5.35 7.05 5.88
CA LEU A 234 5.33 5.92 4.95
C LEU A 234 6.59 5.11 5.20
N ILE A 235 6.47 4.06 6.02
CA ILE A 235 7.60 3.28 6.51
C ILE A 235 7.40 1.82 6.15
N PHE A 236 8.44 1.16 5.67
CA PHE A 236 8.46 -0.24 5.28
C PHE A 236 9.45 -1.02 6.16
N ASP A 237 9.05 -2.19 6.66
CA ASP A 237 9.97 -3.11 7.32
C ASP A 237 10.74 -3.90 6.27
N MET A 238 12.06 -3.68 6.22
CA MET A 238 12.94 -4.32 5.24
C MET A 238 13.06 -5.83 5.45
N ASN A 239 12.82 -6.35 6.66
CA ASN A 239 12.78 -7.80 6.86
C ASN A 239 11.60 -8.38 6.07
N LEU A 240 10.40 -7.82 6.26
CA LEU A 240 9.20 -8.24 5.54
C LEU A 240 9.32 -8.03 4.02
N VAL A 241 9.91 -6.90 3.60
CA VAL A 241 10.19 -6.63 2.18
C VAL A 241 11.10 -7.70 1.60
N PHE A 242 12.16 -8.05 2.32
CA PHE A 242 13.15 -9.02 1.88
C PHE A 242 12.57 -10.44 1.81
N GLU A 243 11.81 -10.86 2.82
CA GLU A 243 11.09 -12.14 2.82
C GLU A 243 10.19 -12.28 1.59
N LYS A 244 9.36 -11.28 1.32
CA LYS A 244 8.48 -11.26 0.14
C LYS A 244 9.26 -11.25 -1.17
N TYR A 245 10.36 -10.48 -1.23
CA TYR A 245 11.24 -10.43 -2.39
C TYR A 245 11.83 -11.82 -2.71
N ILE A 246 12.41 -12.48 -1.70
CA ILE A 246 13.00 -13.82 -1.86
C ILE A 246 11.93 -14.84 -2.23
N THR A 247 10.77 -14.83 -1.57
CA THR A 247 9.66 -15.74 -1.90
C THR A 247 9.26 -15.60 -3.36
N LYS A 248 9.12 -14.37 -3.86
CA LYS A 248 8.73 -14.12 -5.25
C LYS A 248 9.83 -14.49 -6.24
N LEU A 249 11.08 -14.24 -5.88
CA LEU A 249 12.25 -14.62 -6.68
C LEU A 249 12.31 -16.15 -6.85
N LEU A 250 12.16 -16.89 -5.75
CA LEU A 250 12.15 -18.36 -5.77
C LEU A 250 10.99 -18.91 -6.61
N ARG A 251 9.78 -18.38 -6.45
CA ARG A 251 8.63 -18.77 -7.27
C ARG A 251 8.84 -18.54 -8.77
N HIS A 252 9.56 -17.49 -9.11
CA HIS A 252 9.85 -17.17 -10.51
C HIS A 252 10.97 -18.05 -11.09
N SER A 253 11.98 -18.38 -10.28
CA SER A 253 13.17 -19.11 -10.72
C SER A 253 13.01 -20.64 -10.67
N LEU A 254 12.18 -21.15 -9.76
CA LEU A 254 12.01 -22.57 -9.47
C LEU A 254 10.54 -22.97 -9.59
N GLN A 255 10.02 -23.05 -10.84
CA GLN A 255 8.61 -23.28 -11.13
C GLN A 255 8.12 -24.71 -10.81
N GLU A 256 9.04 -25.65 -10.61
CA GLU A 256 8.77 -27.06 -10.28
C GLU A 256 8.39 -27.26 -8.79
N TYR A 257 8.69 -26.24 -7.92
CA TYR A 257 8.40 -26.27 -6.48
C TYR A 257 7.27 -25.31 -6.13
N THR A 258 6.57 -25.63 -5.03
CA THR A 258 5.61 -24.71 -4.41
C THR A 258 6.22 -24.03 -3.18
N PHE A 259 5.97 -22.72 -3.04
CA PHE A 259 6.52 -21.91 -1.96
C PHE A 259 5.39 -21.35 -1.10
N HIS A 260 5.36 -21.76 0.17
CA HIS A 260 4.36 -21.33 1.15
C HIS A 260 4.98 -20.29 2.08
N TYR A 261 4.42 -19.09 2.05
CA TYR A 261 4.90 -17.94 2.82
C TYR A 261 4.23 -17.91 4.18
N GLN A 262 5.03 -17.86 5.27
CA GLN A 262 4.58 -17.78 6.67
C GLN A 262 3.51 -18.83 7.06
N GLU A 263 3.61 -20.03 6.51
CA GLU A 263 2.72 -21.13 6.87
C GLU A 263 3.18 -21.78 8.18
N GLY A 264 2.26 -21.91 9.14
CA GLY A 264 2.57 -22.51 10.43
C GLY A 264 2.69 -24.04 10.35
N ILE A 265 3.80 -24.58 10.85
CA ILE A 265 4.01 -26.02 11.00
C ILE A 265 4.04 -26.40 12.48
N HIS A 266 3.55 -27.60 12.80
CA HIS A 266 3.66 -28.19 14.12
C HIS A 266 4.89 -29.07 14.19
N LEU A 267 5.86 -28.74 15.07
CA LEU A 267 7.16 -29.44 15.15
C LEU A 267 7.13 -30.74 15.94
N ALA A 268 6.28 -30.86 16.92
CA ALA A 268 6.21 -32.04 17.79
C ALA A 268 4.82 -32.18 18.41
N SER A 269 4.37 -33.40 18.44
CA SER A 269 3.32 -33.91 19.32
C SER A 269 3.95 -34.84 20.35
N ASP A 270 3.84 -34.49 21.62
CA ASP A 270 4.18 -35.47 22.67
C ASP A 270 3.08 -36.53 22.73
N TYR A 271 3.41 -37.76 22.38
CA TYR A 271 2.58 -38.90 22.65
C TYR A 271 2.85 -39.35 24.09
N HIS A 272 1.92 -39.18 24.99
CA HIS A 272 1.90 -39.89 26.27
C HIS A 272 1.14 -41.19 26.09
N LEU A 273 1.86 -42.29 26.17
CA LEU A 273 1.32 -43.65 26.02
C LEU A 273 0.26 -44.01 27.09
N ASP A 274 0.24 -43.28 28.21
CA ASP A 274 -0.67 -43.60 29.34
C ASP A 274 -2.00 -42.82 29.34
N PHE A 275 -2.16 -41.78 28.48
CA PHE A 275 -3.33 -40.88 28.57
C PHE A 275 -4.01 -40.54 27.26
N GLU A 276 -3.68 -41.17 26.15
CA GLU A 276 -4.31 -40.93 24.82
C GLU A 276 -4.55 -39.45 24.40
N TYR A 277 -3.77 -38.51 24.91
CA TYR A 277 -3.88 -37.15 24.45
C TYR A 277 -2.61 -36.63 23.80
N VAL A 278 -2.81 -35.87 22.69
CA VAL A 278 -1.73 -35.20 21.95
C VAL A 278 -1.67 -33.74 22.38
N ARG A 279 -0.58 -33.31 23.02
CA ARG A 279 -0.30 -31.91 23.24
C ARG A 279 0.53 -31.33 22.10
N ASN A 280 -0.08 -30.49 21.26
CA ASN A 280 0.66 -29.68 20.28
C ASN A 280 1.43 -28.58 21.01
N ARG A 281 2.74 -28.73 21.18
CA ARG A 281 3.51 -27.82 22.03
C ARG A 281 4.22 -26.68 21.32
N LYS A 282 4.54 -26.79 20.04
CA LYS A 282 5.25 -25.72 19.32
C LYS A 282 4.75 -25.58 17.91
N ARG A 283 4.16 -24.42 17.62
CA ARG A 283 3.91 -23.96 16.27
C ARG A 283 5.08 -23.08 15.84
N LEU A 284 5.77 -23.46 14.79
CA LEU A 284 6.72 -22.62 14.09
C LEU A 284 6.06 -21.99 12.89
N ILE A 285 6.43 -20.75 12.60
CA ILE A 285 6.01 -20.03 11.41
C ILE A 285 7.32 -19.63 10.71
N PRO A 286 7.89 -20.52 9.87
CA PRO A 286 9.06 -20.15 9.07
C PRO A 286 8.68 -19.17 7.99
N ASP A 287 9.67 -18.41 7.48
CA ASP A 287 9.44 -17.43 6.44
C ASP A 287 8.92 -18.10 5.15
N ILE A 288 9.56 -19.20 4.74
CA ILE A 288 9.19 -19.92 3.52
C ILE A 288 9.33 -21.42 3.73
N ILE A 289 8.29 -22.19 3.36
CA ILE A 289 8.34 -23.65 3.23
C ILE A 289 8.36 -23.98 1.74
N VAL A 290 9.30 -24.82 1.34
CA VAL A 290 9.40 -25.34 -0.03
C VAL A 290 8.82 -26.74 -0.07
N ARG A 291 7.88 -26.99 -0.99
CA ARG A 291 7.27 -28.29 -1.21
C ARG A 291 7.43 -28.77 -2.63
N GLU A 292 7.61 -30.06 -2.75
CA GLU A 292 7.54 -30.82 -3.98
C GLU A 292 6.41 -31.85 -3.85
N GLN A 293 5.42 -31.83 -4.73
CA GLN A 293 4.26 -32.74 -4.68
C GLN A 293 3.65 -32.89 -3.26
N GLU A 294 3.40 -31.78 -2.57
CA GLU A 294 2.85 -31.70 -1.19
C GLU A 294 3.82 -32.13 -0.06
N VAL A 295 5.03 -32.62 -0.37
CA VAL A 295 6.04 -32.98 0.64
C VAL A 295 6.92 -31.75 0.92
N SER A 296 7.05 -31.37 2.18
CA SER A 296 7.96 -30.32 2.60
C SER A 296 9.41 -30.80 2.51
N ILE A 297 10.18 -30.22 1.58
CA ILE A 297 11.58 -30.61 1.31
C ILE A 297 12.59 -29.65 1.90
N ALA A 298 12.21 -28.39 2.13
CA ALA A 298 13.09 -27.39 2.74
C ALA A 298 12.32 -26.32 3.50
N ILE A 299 13.00 -25.71 4.47
CA ILE A 299 12.56 -24.53 5.21
C ILE A 299 13.63 -23.46 5.02
N ILE A 300 13.21 -22.26 4.64
CA ILE A 300 14.09 -21.11 4.42
C ILE A 300 13.70 -20.01 5.41
N ASP A 301 14.68 -19.57 6.21
CA ASP A 301 14.60 -18.41 7.09
C ASP A 301 15.44 -17.28 6.48
N THR A 302 14.81 -16.18 6.14
CA THR A 302 15.45 -15.07 5.43
C THR A 302 15.91 -14.00 6.43
N LYS A 303 17.10 -13.46 6.24
CA LYS A 303 17.64 -12.43 7.14
C LYS A 303 18.19 -11.24 6.36
N TYR A 304 17.59 -10.07 6.57
CA TYR A 304 18.10 -8.81 6.02
C TYR A 304 19.27 -8.29 6.86
N LYS A 305 20.48 -8.82 6.61
CA LYS A 305 21.72 -8.43 7.31
C LYS A 305 22.77 -7.93 6.31
N LEU A 306 23.55 -6.92 6.73
CA LEU A 306 24.64 -6.37 5.93
C LEU A 306 25.96 -7.13 6.01
N ASP A 307 26.15 -7.94 7.04
CA ASP A 307 27.47 -8.48 7.39
C ASP A 307 27.52 -9.99 7.15
N LEU A 308 27.78 -10.39 5.91
CA LEU A 308 28.15 -11.76 5.55
C LEU A 308 29.62 -12.08 5.88
N SER A 309 30.45 -11.08 6.22
CA SER A 309 31.89 -11.23 6.42
C SER A 309 32.27 -11.68 7.84
N ARG A 310 31.38 -11.57 8.81
CA ARG A 310 31.59 -12.12 10.14
C ARG A 310 30.69 -13.34 10.32
N GLY A 311 31.29 -14.51 10.11
CA GLY A 311 30.65 -15.82 10.27
C GLY A 311 30.14 -16.12 11.70
N TYR A 312 29.30 -15.25 12.23
CA TYR A 312 28.52 -15.53 13.43
C TYR A 312 27.20 -16.16 13.00
N ILE A 313 27.20 -17.47 12.85
CA ILE A 313 26.02 -18.28 13.06
C ILE A 313 25.79 -18.23 14.57
N SER A 314 24.99 -17.30 15.05
CA SER A 314 24.45 -17.40 16.41
C SER A 314 23.30 -18.40 16.34
N ASN A 315 23.49 -19.53 17.02
CA ASN A 315 22.50 -20.55 17.30
C ASN A 315 21.22 -20.00 17.92
#